data_2d4b822d303209efedcd0cd276365ce5
#
_entry.id   2d4b822d303209efedcd0cd276365ce5
#
_cell.length_a   1.000
_cell.length_b   1.000
_cell.length_c   1.000
_cell.angle_alpha   90.00
_cell.angle_beta   90.00
_cell.angle_gamma   90.00
#
_symmetry.space_group_name_H-M   'P 1'
#
loop_
_entity.id
_entity.type
_entity.pdbx_description
1 polymer ?
#
loop_
_entity_poly.entity_id
_entity_poly.type
_entity_poly.pdbx_seq_one_letter_code
_entity_poly.pdbx_strand_id
1 'polypeptide(L)'
;KYLLVKYNKPQENRGSFERRQEIPMKKRVLSLLVDNTSGVLSRVAGLFSRRGYNIDSLTVGETADPRYSRMTVVVNGDQQILDQITKQLAKLVDVVDIKQLAEGESVTRELVLVKVRVGRENRQDVMSIANIFRAKIIDVGVDSLIIELTGTESKIEAFFKLLGDYEILELARTGMTGLSRGAEDVRYL
;
A
#
# COMPACT_ATOMS: atom_id res chain seq x y z
N LYS A 1 18.90 0.88 18.99
CA LYS A 1 19.39 -0.32 18.27
C LYS A 1 18.28 -0.73 17.31
N TYR A 2 18.23 -0.13 16.13
CA TYR A 2 17.25 -0.50 15.11
C TYR A 2 17.83 -1.61 14.25
N LEU A 3 17.07 -2.70 14.13
CA LEU A 3 17.42 -3.85 13.30
C LEU A 3 17.31 -3.44 11.83
N LEU A 4 18.44 -3.23 11.17
CA LEU A 4 18.54 -3.22 9.72
C LEU A 4 18.24 -4.64 9.24
N VAL A 5 17.05 -4.86 8.69
CA VAL A 5 16.76 -6.10 7.97
C VAL A 5 17.57 -6.07 6.68
N LYS A 6 18.76 -6.66 6.73
CA LYS A 6 19.54 -6.97 5.52
C LYS A 6 18.78 -8.01 4.72
N TYR A 7 18.39 -7.63 3.53
CA TYR A 7 17.86 -8.55 2.52
C TYR A 7 18.98 -9.54 2.14
N ASN A 8 19.00 -10.71 2.78
CA ASN A 8 19.90 -11.79 2.37
C ASN A 8 19.33 -12.48 1.13
N LYS A 9 20.08 -12.43 0.02
CA LYS A 9 19.84 -13.30 -1.13
C LYS A 9 19.97 -14.76 -0.67
N PRO A 10 19.04 -15.66 -1.02
CA PRO A 10 19.20 -17.09 -0.78
C PRO A 10 20.37 -17.62 -1.60
N GLN A 11 21.25 -18.37 -0.96
CA GLN A 11 22.28 -19.16 -1.66
C GLN A 11 21.62 -20.29 -2.46
N GLU A 12 22.01 -20.41 -3.73
CA GLU A 12 21.60 -21.51 -4.61
C GLU A 12 22.09 -22.85 -4.05
N ASN A 13 21.17 -23.66 -3.59
CA ASN A 13 21.42 -25.06 -3.31
C ASN A 13 20.89 -25.90 -4.49
N ARG A 14 21.79 -26.47 -5.29
CA ARG A 14 21.47 -27.33 -6.42
C ARG A 14 20.98 -28.68 -5.90
N GLY A 15 19.70 -28.86 -5.81
CA GLY A 15 19.02 -30.12 -5.64
C GLY A 15 17.85 -30.19 -6.60
N SER A 16 17.82 -31.23 -7.44
CA SER A 16 16.76 -31.51 -8.40
C SER A 16 15.43 -31.75 -7.70
N PHE A 17 14.62 -30.73 -7.57
CA PHE A 17 13.21 -30.83 -7.25
C PHE A 17 12.38 -30.34 -8.44
N GLU A 18 11.39 -31.12 -8.82
CA GLU A 18 10.39 -30.81 -9.84
C GLU A 18 9.89 -29.37 -9.63
N ARG A 19 10.05 -28.54 -10.63
CA ARG A 19 9.49 -27.18 -10.64
C ARG A 19 7.98 -27.29 -10.60
N ARG A 20 7.37 -27.25 -9.41
CA ARG A 20 6.02 -26.73 -9.30
C ARG A 20 6.07 -25.36 -9.96
N GLN A 21 5.26 -25.14 -10.98
CA GLN A 21 5.08 -23.81 -11.57
C GLN A 21 4.67 -22.89 -10.42
N GLU A 22 5.59 -22.06 -9.96
CA GLU A 22 5.26 -20.96 -9.03
C GLU A 22 4.31 -20.05 -9.79
N ILE A 23 3.04 -20.15 -9.49
CA ILE A 23 2.04 -19.18 -9.95
C ILE A 23 2.48 -17.84 -9.37
N PRO A 24 2.80 -16.83 -10.22
CA PRO A 24 3.32 -15.59 -9.71
C PRO A 24 2.29 -14.96 -8.76
N MET A 25 2.65 -14.87 -7.48
CA MET A 25 1.84 -14.19 -6.46
C MET A 25 1.73 -12.73 -6.86
N LYS A 26 0.55 -12.32 -7.31
CA LYS A 26 0.27 -10.97 -7.79
C LYS A 26 -0.43 -10.17 -6.68
N LYS A 27 0.00 -8.94 -6.46
CA LYS A 27 -0.74 -8.00 -5.60
C LYS A 27 -2.14 -7.80 -6.15
N ARG A 28 -3.12 -7.88 -5.28
CA ARG A 28 -4.53 -7.68 -5.57
C ARG A 28 -5.08 -6.58 -4.68
N VAL A 29 -5.84 -5.69 -5.26
CA VAL A 29 -6.41 -4.53 -4.56
C VAL A 29 -7.92 -4.69 -4.51
N LEU A 30 -8.46 -4.69 -3.30
CA LEU A 30 -9.90 -4.73 -3.03
C LEU A 30 -10.35 -3.40 -2.45
N SER A 31 -11.42 -2.84 -2.98
CA SER A 31 -12.14 -1.71 -2.42
C SER A 31 -13.42 -2.21 -1.77
N LEU A 32 -13.58 -1.97 -0.47
CA LEU A 32 -14.74 -2.36 0.32
C LEU A 32 -15.50 -1.09 0.70
N LEU A 33 -16.81 -1.10 0.52
CA LEU A 33 -17.70 -0.15 1.14
C LEU A 33 -18.30 -0.84 2.38
N VAL A 34 -18.12 -0.22 3.53
CA VAL A 34 -18.56 -0.82 4.81
C VAL A 34 -19.32 0.20 5.65
N ASP A 35 -20.14 -0.27 6.59
CA ASP A 35 -20.77 0.59 7.59
C ASP A 35 -19.68 1.31 8.42
N ASN A 36 -19.89 2.61 8.68
CA ASN A 36 -18.98 3.41 9.49
C ASN A 36 -19.35 3.28 10.97
N THR A 37 -19.25 2.06 11.50
CA THR A 37 -19.55 1.76 12.91
C THR A 37 -18.38 1.09 13.63
N SER A 38 -18.39 1.19 14.94
CA SER A 38 -17.37 0.62 15.81
C SER A 38 -17.22 -0.88 15.60
N GLY A 39 -15.97 -1.37 15.50
CA GLY A 39 -15.64 -2.78 15.38
C GLY A 39 -15.62 -3.35 13.94
N VAL A 40 -16.08 -2.63 12.93
CA VAL A 40 -16.09 -3.09 11.53
C VAL A 40 -14.67 -3.41 11.05
N LEU A 41 -13.72 -2.50 11.28
CA LEU A 41 -12.32 -2.73 10.93
C LEU A 41 -11.77 -4.01 11.60
N SER A 42 -12.08 -4.21 12.87
CA SER A 42 -11.63 -5.41 13.61
C SER A 42 -12.24 -6.70 13.05
N ARG A 43 -13.50 -6.66 12.62
CA ARG A 43 -14.16 -7.82 12.00
C ARG A 43 -13.54 -8.16 10.65
N VAL A 44 -13.31 -7.15 9.81
CA VAL A 44 -12.62 -7.31 8.52
C VAL A 44 -11.20 -7.86 8.73
N ALA A 45 -10.37 -7.19 9.53
CA ALA A 45 -9.00 -7.62 9.80
C ALA A 45 -8.95 -9.03 10.45
N GLY A 46 -9.86 -9.31 11.37
CA GLY A 46 -9.98 -10.62 12.02
C GLY A 46 -10.34 -11.75 11.06
N LEU A 47 -11.08 -11.48 9.98
CA LEU A 47 -11.36 -12.46 8.94
C LEU A 47 -10.06 -12.86 8.21
N PHE A 48 -9.23 -11.92 7.82
CA PHE A 48 -7.94 -12.19 7.19
C PHE A 48 -7.01 -12.98 8.12
N SER A 49 -6.89 -12.53 9.37
CA SER A 49 -6.05 -13.17 10.38
C SER A 49 -6.46 -14.65 10.64
N ARG A 50 -7.75 -14.93 10.84
CA ARG A 50 -8.24 -16.30 11.09
C ARG A 50 -8.02 -17.26 9.91
N ARG A 51 -7.87 -16.74 8.70
CA ARG A 51 -7.66 -17.52 7.47
C ARG A 51 -6.19 -17.56 7.04
N GLY A 52 -5.29 -16.91 7.79
CA GLY A 52 -3.86 -16.84 7.45
C GLY A 52 -3.56 -16.01 6.20
N TYR A 53 -4.47 -15.12 5.77
CA TYR A 53 -4.19 -14.19 4.67
C TYR A 53 -3.44 -12.98 5.20
N ASN A 54 -2.31 -12.65 4.55
CA ASN A 54 -1.58 -11.44 4.86
C ASN A 54 -2.25 -10.22 4.22
N ILE A 55 -2.32 -9.13 4.97
CA ILE A 55 -2.71 -7.80 4.46
C ILE A 55 -1.42 -7.01 4.28
N ASP A 56 -1.08 -6.68 3.03
CA ASP A 56 0.12 -5.88 2.72
C ASP A 56 -0.08 -4.41 3.04
N SER A 57 -1.27 -3.88 2.75
CA SER A 57 -1.67 -2.54 3.16
C SER A 57 -3.18 -2.44 3.37
N LEU A 58 -3.59 -1.55 4.25
CA LEU A 58 -4.98 -1.28 4.57
C LEU A 58 -5.15 0.22 4.80
N THR A 59 -6.02 0.84 4.02
CA THR A 59 -6.46 2.23 4.23
C THR A 59 -7.94 2.26 4.53
N VAL A 60 -8.37 3.15 5.41
CA VAL A 60 -9.76 3.35 5.79
C VAL A 60 -10.05 4.83 5.86
N GLY A 61 -11.15 5.26 5.28
CA GLY A 61 -11.62 6.63 5.35
C GLY A 61 -13.13 6.72 5.22
N GLU A 62 -13.72 7.73 5.85
CA GLU A 62 -15.12 8.06 5.69
C GLU A 62 -15.41 8.45 4.24
N THR A 63 -16.60 8.10 3.74
CA THR A 63 -17.05 8.51 2.40
C THR A 63 -17.79 9.86 2.47
N ALA A 64 -18.33 10.32 1.35
CA ALA A 64 -19.19 11.51 1.32
C ALA A 64 -20.48 11.31 2.16
N ASP A 65 -20.93 10.07 2.32
CA ASP A 65 -21.97 9.70 3.27
C ASP A 65 -21.32 9.18 4.57
N PRO A 66 -21.43 9.90 5.71
CA PRO A 66 -20.75 9.54 6.95
C PRO A 66 -21.22 8.22 7.57
N ARG A 67 -22.30 7.63 7.06
CA ARG A 67 -22.75 6.29 7.47
C ARG A 67 -21.81 5.20 6.98
N TYR A 68 -20.98 5.48 5.98
CA TYR A 68 -20.12 4.50 5.33
C TYR A 68 -18.66 4.90 5.36
N SER A 69 -17.79 3.90 5.43
CA SER A 69 -16.35 4.03 5.23
C SER A 69 -15.91 3.22 4.01
N ARG A 70 -14.89 3.72 3.31
CA ARG A 70 -14.22 2.99 2.24
C ARG A 70 -12.90 2.44 2.75
N MET A 71 -12.72 1.14 2.60
CA MET A 71 -11.47 0.46 2.88
C MET A 71 -10.81 0.04 1.57
N THR A 72 -9.51 0.27 1.42
CA THR A 72 -8.72 -0.34 0.35
C THR A 72 -7.77 -1.34 0.99
N VAL A 73 -7.90 -2.59 0.60
CA VAL A 73 -7.11 -3.71 1.14
C VAL A 73 -6.23 -4.27 0.02
N VAL A 74 -4.93 -4.34 0.27
CA VAL A 74 -3.97 -4.96 -0.64
C VAL A 74 -3.56 -6.32 -0.07
N VAL A 75 -3.67 -7.35 -0.90
CA VAL A 75 -3.30 -8.73 -0.55
C VAL A 75 -2.44 -9.34 -1.65
N ASN A 76 -1.60 -10.31 -1.29
CA ASN A 76 -0.88 -11.14 -2.23
C ASN A 76 -1.60 -12.49 -2.40
N GLY A 77 -1.85 -12.87 -3.65
CA GLY A 77 -2.45 -14.15 -3.94
C GLY A 77 -2.81 -14.33 -5.42
N ASP A 78 -3.16 -15.57 -5.74
CA ASP A 78 -3.76 -15.91 -7.02
C ASP A 78 -5.27 -15.57 -7.07
N GLN A 79 -5.91 -15.83 -8.19
CA GLN A 79 -7.34 -15.56 -8.35
C GLN A 79 -8.20 -16.40 -7.41
N GLN A 80 -7.79 -17.63 -7.12
CA GLN A 80 -8.54 -18.52 -6.23
C GLN A 80 -8.57 -18.00 -4.79
N ILE A 81 -7.43 -17.50 -4.31
CA ILE A 81 -7.32 -16.85 -2.99
C ILE A 81 -8.20 -15.60 -2.95
N LEU A 82 -8.15 -14.77 -4.00
CA LEU A 82 -8.96 -13.56 -4.09
C LEU A 82 -10.45 -13.86 -4.04
N ASP A 83 -10.91 -14.87 -4.80
CA ASP A 83 -12.30 -15.29 -4.83
C ASP A 83 -12.77 -15.82 -3.45
N GLN A 84 -11.88 -16.52 -2.75
CA GLN A 84 -12.17 -16.98 -1.38
C GLN A 84 -12.30 -15.81 -0.42
N ILE A 85 -11.37 -14.85 -0.46
CA ILE A 85 -11.41 -13.64 0.37
C ILE A 85 -12.71 -12.88 0.10
N THR A 86 -13.04 -12.60 -1.16
CA THR A 86 -14.25 -11.88 -1.56
C THR A 86 -15.51 -12.56 -1.05
N LYS A 87 -15.63 -13.89 -1.24
CA LYS A 87 -16.76 -14.68 -0.73
C LYS A 87 -16.90 -14.64 0.80
N GLN A 88 -15.82 -14.55 1.53
CA GLN A 88 -15.86 -14.47 2.99
C GLN A 88 -16.19 -13.06 3.48
N LEU A 89 -15.64 -12.01 2.83
CA LEU A 89 -15.98 -10.62 3.11
C LEU A 89 -17.47 -10.35 2.86
N ALA A 90 -18.04 -10.88 1.79
CA ALA A 90 -19.47 -10.74 1.46
C ALA A 90 -20.42 -11.37 2.50
N LYS A 91 -19.92 -12.18 3.43
CA LYS A 91 -20.73 -12.73 4.54
C LYS A 91 -20.77 -11.81 5.76
N LEU A 92 -19.91 -10.78 5.81
CA LEU A 92 -19.96 -9.81 6.89
C LEU A 92 -21.11 -8.85 6.66
N VAL A 93 -21.99 -8.73 7.63
CA VAL A 93 -23.19 -7.88 7.54
C VAL A 93 -22.83 -6.40 7.34
N ASP A 94 -21.69 -5.98 7.85
CA ASP A 94 -21.21 -4.61 7.74
C ASP A 94 -20.59 -4.27 6.36
N VAL A 95 -20.39 -5.27 5.48
CA VAL A 95 -19.80 -5.07 4.15
C VAL A 95 -20.93 -4.89 3.14
N VAL A 96 -21.04 -3.67 2.64
CA VAL A 96 -22.10 -3.24 1.71
C VAL A 96 -21.75 -3.56 0.25
N ASP A 97 -20.47 -3.34 -0.13
CA ASP A 97 -19.99 -3.59 -1.48
C ASP A 97 -18.51 -3.99 -1.49
N ILE A 98 -18.13 -4.78 -2.48
CA ILE A 98 -16.76 -5.26 -2.68
C ILE A 98 -16.43 -5.15 -4.15
N LYS A 99 -15.36 -4.41 -4.49
CA LYS A 99 -14.84 -4.29 -5.85
C LYS A 99 -13.37 -4.67 -5.90
N GLN A 100 -12.98 -5.46 -6.90
CA GLN A 100 -11.58 -5.61 -7.26
C GLN A 100 -11.16 -4.42 -8.11
N LEU A 101 -10.09 -3.74 -7.70
CA LEU A 101 -9.50 -2.64 -8.46
C LEU A 101 -8.47 -3.21 -9.44
N ALA A 102 -8.93 -3.52 -10.66
CA ALA A 102 -8.07 -4.05 -11.71
C ALA A 102 -7.15 -2.96 -12.27
N GLU A 103 -5.96 -3.37 -12.70
CA GLU A 103 -5.01 -2.50 -13.39
C GLU A 103 -5.62 -1.99 -14.71
N GLY A 104 -5.47 -0.69 -15.00
CA GLY A 104 -6.09 -0.03 -16.16
C GLY A 104 -7.53 0.44 -15.93
N GLU A 105 -8.33 -0.29 -15.15
CA GLU A 105 -9.74 0.04 -14.85
C GLU A 105 -9.90 0.82 -13.54
N SER A 106 -8.82 1.08 -12.84
CA SER A 106 -8.80 1.79 -11.56
C SER A 106 -7.70 2.85 -11.50
N VAL A 107 -7.80 3.71 -10.51
CA VAL A 107 -6.76 4.65 -10.10
C VAL A 107 -6.39 4.37 -8.67
N THR A 108 -5.12 4.07 -8.43
CA THR A 108 -4.58 3.87 -7.09
C THR A 108 -3.49 4.88 -6.79
N ARG A 109 -3.41 5.32 -5.55
CA ARG A 109 -2.37 6.23 -5.05
C ARG A 109 -2.00 5.85 -3.63
N GLU A 110 -0.77 6.20 -3.28
CA GLU A 110 -0.26 6.13 -1.93
C GLU A 110 0.43 7.45 -1.59
N LEU A 111 0.31 7.90 -0.36
CA LEU A 111 1.05 9.02 0.20
C LEU A 111 2.16 8.50 1.09
N VAL A 112 3.34 9.09 0.93
CA VAL A 112 4.52 8.80 1.72
C VAL A 112 5.05 10.08 2.33
N LEU A 113 5.39 10.03 3.62
CA LEU A 113 6.19 11.03 4.31
C LEU A 113 7.53 10.38 4.67
N VAL A 114 8.62 10.93 4.19
CA VAL A 114 9.96 10.44 4.49
C VAL A 114 10.83 11.56 5.07
N LYS A 115 11.44 11.28 6.21
CA LYS A 115 12.45 12.14 6.84
C LYS A 115 13.83 11.62 6.48
N VAL A 116 14.61 12.46 5.83
CA VAL A 116 15.97 12.14 5.33
C VAL A 116 16.98 12.99 6.06
N ARG A 117 18.08 12.37 6.51
CA ARG A 117 19.22 13.11 7.02
C ARG A 117 19.96 13.82 5.89
N VAL A 118 20.22 15.10 6.06
CA VAL A 118 20.96 15.92 5.08
C VAL A 118 21.94 16.83 5.79
N GLY A 119 23.18 16.85 5.30
CA GLY A 119 24.16 17.87 5.62
C GLY A 119 24.10 19.04 4.64
N ARG A 120 25.01 20.00 4.79
CA ARG A 120 25.10 21.13 3.86
C ARG A 120 25.53 20.67 2.45
N GLU A 121 26.38 19.65 2.39
CA GLU A 121 26.98 19.11 1.18
C GLU A 121 26.00 18.36 0.28
N ASN A 122 25.02 17.63 0.86
CA ASN A 122 24.13 16.75 0.12
C ASN A 122 22.65 17.21 0.10
N ARG A 123 22.33 18.31 0.78
CA ARG A 123 20.98 18.86 0.84
C ARG A 123 20.42 19.16 -0.54
N GLN A 124 21.23 19.78 -1.40
CA GLN A 124 20.80 20.17 -2.74
C GLN A 124 20.50 18.95 -3.63
N ASP A 125 21.22 17.85 -3.46
CA ASP A 125 21.02 16.63 -4.20
C ASP A 125 19.66 15.98 -3.84
N VAL A 126 19.36 15.90 -2.53
CA VAL A 126 18.06 15.40 -2.05
C VAL A 126 16.90 16.28 -2.52
N MET A 127 17.08 17.61 -2.52
CA MET A 127 16.08 18.55 -3.06
C MET A 127 15.88 18.34 -4.56
N SER A 128 16.95 18.07 -5.31
CA SER A 128 16.88 17.79 -6.75
C SER A 128 16.13 16.49 -7.03
N ILE A 129 16.37 15.44 -6.25
CA ILE A 129 15.59 14.18 -6.33
C ILE A 129 14.12 14.46 -6.06
N ALA A 130 13.78 15.18 -4.99
CA ALA A 130 12.40 15.55 -4.67
C ALA A 130 11.72 16.28 -5.84
N ASN A 131 12.39 17.23 -6.46
CA ASN A 131 11.88 17.99 -7.60
C ASN A 131 11.62 17.11 -8.84
N ILE A 132 12.52 16.18 -9.16
CA ILE A 132 12.36 15.22 -10.29
C ILE A 132 11.06 14.42 -10.13
N PHE A 133 10.75 13.97 -8.91
CA PHE A 133 9.52 13.23 -8.63
C PHE A 133 8.31 14.11 -8.36
N ARG A 134 8.45 15.45 -8.45
CA ARG A 134 7.40 16.41 -8.06
C ARG A 134 6.89 16.15 -6.64
N ALA A 135 7.81 15.77 -5.76
CA ALA A 135 7.57 15.66 -4.33
C ALA A 135 7.62 17.05 -3.67
N LYS A 136 7.00 17.18 -2.52
CA LYS A 136 6.99 18.43 -1.75
C LYS A 136 7.92 18.29 -0.56
N ILE A 137 8.76 19.28 -0.36
CA ILE A 137 9.51 19.43 0.88
C ILE A 137 8.61 20.19 1.85
N ILE A 138 8.17 19.52 2.91
CA ILE A 138 7.18 20.05 3.87
C ILE A 138 7.81 20.49 5.19
N ASP A 139 9.05 20.07 5.44
CA ASP A 139 9.84 20.52 6.58
C ASP A 139 11.32 20.60 6.22
N VAL A 140 11.99 21.64 6.75
CA VAL A 140 13.43 21.88 6.53
C VAL A 140 14.09 22.12 7.87
N GLY A 141 14.77 21.09 8.40
CA GLY A 141 15.62 21.18 9.58
C GLY A 141 17.06 21.56 9.27
N VAL A 142 17.87 21.71 10.31
CA VAL A 142 19.31 21.98 10.16
C VAL A 142 20.04 20.81 9.48
N ASP A 143 19.66 19.59 9.85
CA ASP A 143 20.27 18.33 9.43
C ASP A 143 19.29 17.30 8.86
N SER A 144 18.07 17.75 8.52
CA SER A 144 17.02 16.86 7.98
C SER A 144 16.06 17.60 7.05
N LEU A 145 15.42 16.84 6.16
CA LEU A 145 14.27 17.26 5.36
C LEU A 145 13.14 16.26 5.55
N ILE A 146 11.87 16.74 5.60
CA ILE A 146 10.70 15.88 5.43
C ILE A 146 10.14 16.12 4.04
N ILE A 147 9.99 15.03 3.29
CA ILE A 147 9.51 15.03 1.91
C ILE A 147 8.18 14.28 1.87
N GLU A 148 7.17 14.92 1.28
CA GLU A 148 5.86 14.33 0.94
C GLU A 148 5.88 13.90 -0.52
N LEU A 149 5.53 12.63 -0.78
CA LEU A 149 5.35 12.11 -2.13
C LEU A 149 4.02 11.38 -2.24
N THR A 150 3.24 11.74 -3.26
CA THR A 150 2.06 10.99 -3.66
C THR A 150 2.27 10.38 -5.04
N GLY A 151 1.94 9.11 -5.20
CA GLY A 151 2.14 8.45 -6.49
C GLY A 151 1.60 7.02 -6.56
N THR A 152 1.90 6.39 -7.70
CA THR A 152 1.76 4.95 -7.88
C THR A 152 2.88 4.22 -7.14
N GLU A 153 2.70 2.93 -6.86
CA GLU A 153 3.74 2.11 -6.22
C GLU A 153 5.08 2.22 -6.97
N SER A 154 5.06 2.07 -8.29
CA SER A 154 6.27 2.16 -9.12
C SER A 154 7.00 3.51 -9.02
N LYS A 155 6.23 4.61 -8.92
CA LYS A 155 6.81 5.95 -8.72
C LYS A 155 7.49 6.05 -7.35
N ILE A 156 6.84 5.52 -6.31
CA ILE A 156 7.37 5.55 -4.94
C ILE A 156 8.61 4.68 -4.81
N GLU A 157 8.61 3.48 -5.40
CA GLU A 157 9.79 2.61 -5.43
C GLU A 157 10.98 3.25 -6.16
N ALA A 158 10.73 3.89 -7.32
CA ALA A 158 11.77 4.61 -8.05
C ALA A 158 12.35 5.78 -7.23
N PHE A 159 11.51 6.49 -6.49
CA PHE A 159 11.94 7.56 -5.59
C PHE A 159 12.85 7.03 -4.47
N PHE A 160 12.45 5.96 -3.78
CA PHE A 160 13.28 5.35 -2.73
C PHE A 160 14.57 4.76 -3.26
N LYS A 161 14.58 4.26 -4.49
CA LYS A 161 15.81 3.77 -5.13
C LYS A 161 16.86 4.87 -5.29
N LEU A 162 16.44 6.10 -5.61
CA LEU A 162 17.36 7.25 -5.69
C LEU A 162 17.74 7.83 -4.31
N LEU A 163 16.90 7.57 -3.28
CA LEU A 163 17.25 7.92 -1.90
C LEU A 163 18.12 6.86 -1.21
N GLY A 164 18.46 5.77 -1.89
CA GLY A 164 19.18 4.63 -1.29
C GLY A 164 20.55 4.95 -0.68
N ASP A 165 21.21 6.02 -1.14
CA ASP A 165 22.50 6.47 -0.63
C ASP A 165 22.37 7.43 0.57
N TYR A 166 21.14 7.80 0.95
CA TYR A 166 20.88 8.72 2.05
C TYR A 166 20.26 7.99 3.24
N GLU A 167 20.59 8.47 4.45
CA GLU A 167 20.03 7.91 5.68
C GLU A 167 18.56 8.33 5.84
N ILE A 168 17.66 7.35 5.80
CA ILE A 168 16.25 7.57 6.13
C ILE A 168 16.09 7.49 7.65
N LEU A 169 15.71 8.61 8.27
CA LEU A 169 15.50 8.72 9.71
C LEU A 169 14.15 8.16 10.12
N GLU A 170 13.11 8.44 9.32
CA GLU A 170 11.74 8.05 9.61
C GLU A 170 10.93 7.93 8.33
N LEU A 171 10.00 7.00 8.29
CA LEU A 171 9.13 6.74 7.15
C LEU A 171 7.71 6.47 7.62
N ALA A 172 6.74 7.20 7.07
CA ALA A 172 5.32 6.90 7.21
C ALA A 172 4.69 6.71 5.83
N ARG A 173 3.85 5.69 5.70
CA ARG A 173 3.12 5.36 4.46
C ARG A 173 1.66 5.15 4.78
N THR A 174 0.77 5.70 3.96
CA THR A 174 -0.67 5.42 4.11
C THR A 174 -1.01 3.99 3.70
N GLY A 175 -0.24 3.41 2.80
CA GLY A 175 -0.68 2.30 2.00
C GLY A 175 -1.51 2.77 0.80
N MET A 176 -1.89 1.82 -0.05
CA MET A 176 -2.59 2.11 -1.29
C MET A 176 -4.06 2.44 -1.04
N THR A 177 -4.55 3.55 -1.61
CA THR A 177 -5.97 3.87 -1.73
C THR A 177 -6.34 3.93 -3.20
N GLY A 178 -7.61 3.61 -3.55
CA GLY A 178 -8.00 3.60 -4.95
C GLY A 178 -9.50 3.57 -5.19
N LEU A 179 -9.86 3.95 -6.42
CA LEU A 179 -11.22 3.93 -6.94
C LEU A 179 -11.24 3.34 -8.35
N SER A 180 -12.34 2.70 -8.72
CA SER A 180 -12.60 2.32 -10.11
C SER A 180 -12.75 3.57 -10.99
N ARG A 181 -12.42 3.43 -12.28
CA ARG A 181 -12.66 4.48 -13.27
C ARG A 181 -14.12 4.47 -13.72
N GLY A 182 -14.58 5.59 -14.27
CA GLY A 182 -15.95 5.76 -14.80
C GLY A 182 -16.98 6.02 -13.71
N ALA A 183 -18.23 6.17 -14.14
CA ALA A 183 -19.38 6.44 -13.27
C ALA A 183 -20.28 5.21 -13.10
N GLU A 184 -19.95 4.08 -13.71
CA GLU A 184 -20.70 2.85 -13.61
C GLU A 184 -20.49 2.20 -12.25
N ASP A 185 -21.54 1.63 -11.69
CA ASP A 185 -21.52 0.95 -10.37
C ASP A 185 -21.05 1.79 -9.18
N VAL A 186 -21.21 3.10 -9.24
CA VAL A 186 -20.98 3.97 -8.08
C VAL A 186 -22.20 3.86 -7.16
N ARG A 187 -22.07 3.04 -6.12
CA ARG A 187 -23.07 2.96 -5.05
C ARG A 187 -22.59 3.81 -3.89
N TYR A 188 -23.47 4.67 -3.38
CA TYR A 188 -23.24 5.47 -2.17
C TYR A 188 -22.02 6.41 -2.27
N LEU A 189 -22.26 7.58 -2.79
CA LEU A 189 -21.33 8.72 -2.70
C LEU A 189 -21.57 9.51 -1.43
#